data_0c8a0fdc38fe82ad4e591a48adf878e5
#
_entry.id   0c8a0fdc38fe82ad4e591a48adf878e5
#
_cell.length_a   1.000
_cell.length_b   1.000
_cell.length_c   1.000
_cell.angle_alpha   90.00
_cell.angle_beta   90.00
_cell.angle_gamma   90.00
#
_symmetry.space_group_name_H-M   'P 1'
#
loop_
_entity.id
_entity.type
_entity.pdbx_description
1 polymer ?
#
loop_
_entity_poly.entity_id
_entity_poly.type
_entity_poly.pdbx_seq_one_letter_code
_entity_poly.pdbx_strand_id
1 'polypeptide(L)'
;MRGRRWWVIASVWLCAACAPSTNLPTLSPDDVAAERRKQEIAQLRDYYEQLHRLDTVAFRIRAANREFCKDWVSAQIGLLALTPQSLPRKYKSFSAEALDLRWVRPTVVSVVDGSPAAAAGILKGDELMSFNGEPVPVTGTPGWIGGFLRYNGERPVTVILQRDGVEQKLVVNPVVGCAIPIDLEINADPNAAADPRKIIVQSGILRITKTDAELALIVGHELGHVTMGHHQKKTINGLIGEFGGTMIDSGFLLGGIYTGRAFSNYLERAGMMAFSVGFEREADYVGAYYATRAGYDISGAENVWRTMALEHPDSIRLAKTHPTSPERFLLLQKVTAEITDKQRRGLPLVPELKMSQAQPATTTAREDNF
;
A
#
# COMPACT_ATOMS: atom_id res chain seq x y z
N MET A 1 13.90 63.38 8.43
CA MET A 1 12.77 62.57 7.88
C MET A 1 12.79 62.44 6.33
N ARG A 2 13.95 62.53 5.68
CA ARG A 2 14.06 62.44 4.20
C ARG A 2 14.68 61.11 3.68
N GLY A 3 15.23 60.28 4.54
CA GLY A 3 15.92 59.04 4.12
C GLY A 3 15.00 57.82 3.87
N ARG A 4 13.76 57.78 4.39
CA ARG A 4 12.89 56.61 4.35
C ARG A 4 12.13 56.40 3.03
N ARG A 5 11.97 57.48 2.24
CA ARG A 5 11.25 57.39 0.95
C ARG A 5 12.09 56.83 -0.19
N TRP A 6 13.41 56.98 -0.15
CA TRP A 6 14.30 56.48 -1.21
C TRP A 6 14.45 54.93 -1.20
N TRP A 7 14.42 54.33 -0.02
CA TRP A 7 14.52 52.85 0.10
C TRP A 7 13.30 52.12 -0.45
N VAL A 8 12.11 52.70 -0.31
CA VAL A 8 10.88 52.10 -0.85
C VAL A 8 10.87 52.15 -2.37
N ILE A 9 11.37 53.25 -2.97
CA ILE A 9 11.45 53.37 -4.43
C ILE A 9 12.51 52.43 -5.00
N ALA A 10 13.66 52.30 -4.35
CA ALA A 10 14.71 51.34 -4.77
C ALA A 10 14.24 49.88 -4.71
N SER A 11 13.46 49.49 -3.69
CA SER A 11 12.90 48.14 -3.56
C SER A 11 11.88 47.79 -4.66
N VAL A 12 11.08 48.77 -5.10
CA VAL A 12 10.12 48.60 -6.20
C VAL A 12 10.84 48.44 -7.54
N TRP A 13 11.95 49.16 -7.77
CA TRP A 13 12.72 49.02 -9.00
C TRP A 13 13.50 47.69 -9.08
N LEU A 14 13.92 47.11 -7.98
CA LEU A 14 14.59 45.81 -7.94
C LEU A 14 13.62 44.68 -8.29
N CYS A 15 12.33 44.78 -7.93
CA CYS A 15 11.32 43.80 -8.34
C CYS A 15 10.94 43.90 -9.82
N ALA A 16 11.07 45.07 -10.45
CA ALA A 16 10.78 45.24 -11.87
C ALA A 16 11.88 44.67 -12.80
N ALA A 17 13.12 44.49 -12.29
CA ALA A 17 14.23 43.92 -13.05
C ALA A 17 14.10 42.43 -13.37
N CYS A 18 13.18 41.70 -12.70
CA CYS A 18 12.90 40.27 -12.94
C CYS A 18 11.54 40.02 -13.57
N ALA A 19 10.88 41.04 -14.12
CA ALA A 19 9.60 40.89 -14.78
C ALA A 19 9.72 40.19 -16.16
N PRO A 20 8.73 39.37 -16.58
CA PRO A 20 8.72 38.80 -17.93
C PRO A 20 8.83 39.87 -19.00
N SER A 21 9.68 39.66 -20.02
CA SER A 21 9.93 40.61 -21.10
C SER A 21 9.04 40.44 -22.32
N THR A 22 8.09 39.50 -22.27
CA THR A 22 7.18 39.17 -23.37
C THR A 22 5.77 39.67 -23.11
N ASN A 23 5.08 40.10 -24.16
CA ASN A 23 3.65 40.40 -24.12
C ASN A 23 2.86 39.08 -24.20
N LEU A 24 2.31 38.66 -23.09
CA LEU A 24 1.48 37.47 -23.05
C LEU A 24 0.03 37.81 -23.40
N PRO A 25 -0.72 36.84 -24.07
CA PRO A 25 -2.16 36.99 -24.24
C PRO A 25 -2.87 37.11 -22.87
N THR A 26 -3.89 37.96 -22.84
CA THR A 26 -4.71 38.14 -21.64
C THR A 26 -5.62 36.94 -21.46
N LEU A 27 -5.59 36.34 -20.29
CA LEU A 27 -6.50 35.25 -19.91
C LEU A 27 -7.64 35.84 -19.05
N SER A 28 -8.89 35.41 -19.34
CA SER A 28 -9.99 35.77 -18.45
C SER A 28 -9.95 34.93 -17.16
N PRO A 29 -10.30 35.49 -15.99
CA PRO A 29 -10.41 34.74 -14.76
C PRO A 29 -11.37 33.52 -14.87
N ASP A 30 -12.43 33.65 -15.64
CA ASP A 30 -13.43 32.60 -15.84
C ASP A 30 -12.85 31.44 -16.65
N ASP A 31 -12.08 31.73 -17.72
CA ASP A 31 -11.42 30.67 -18.51
C ASP A 31 -10.40 29.91 -17.65
N VAL A 32 -9.62 30.62 -16.82
CA VAL A 32 -8.67 30.00 -15.89
C VAL A 32 -9.38 29.13 -14.85
N ALA A 33 -10.52 29.60 -14.32
CA ALA A 33 -11.32 28.82 -13.37
C ALA A 33 -11.93 27.55 -14.02
N ALA A 34 -12.45 27.68 -15.25
CA ALA A 34 -13.00 26.57 -16.01
C ALA A 34 -11.94 25.51 -16.33
N GLU A 35 -10.73 25.95 -16.75
CA GLU A 35 -9.63 25.01 -17.02
C GLU A 35 -9.13 24.32 -15.76
N ARG A 36 -8.99 25.05 -14.65
CA ARG A 36 -8.64 24.47 -13.35
C ARG A 36 -9.63 23.36 -12.97
N ARG A 37 -10.95 23.61 -13.12
CA ARG A 37 -11.97 22.60 -12.82
C ARG A 37 -11.82 21.35 -13.67
N LYS A 38 -11.55 21.47 -14.98
CA LYS A 38 -11.30 20.32 -15.86
C LYS A 38 -10.10 19.50 -15.37
N GLN A 39 -9.01 20.18 -14.99
CA GLN A 39 -7.80 19.51 -14.48
C GLN A 39 -8.05 18.79 -13.15
N GLU A 40 -8.79 19.41 -12.22
CA GLU A 40 -9.17 18.80 -10.94
C GLU A 40 -10.06 17.56 -11.13
N ILE A 41 -11.02 17.62 -12.06
CA ILE A 41 -11.87 16.47 -12.41
C ILE A 41 -11.04 15.35 -13.02
N ALA A 42 -10.14 15.66 -13.95
CA ALA A 42 -9.26 14.69 -14.59
C ALA A 42 -8.32 14.00 -13.55
N GLN A 43 -7.74 14.77 -12.62
CA GLN A 43 -6.92 14.24 -11.54
C GLN A 43 -7.71 13.28 -10.63
N LEU A 44 -8.96 13.61 -10.29
CA LEU A 44 -9.77 12.76 -9.45
C LEU A 44 -10.17 11.46 -10.16
N ARG A 45 -10.48 11.52 -11.45
CA ARG A 45 -10.74 10.33 -12.28
C ARG A 45 -9.51 9.42 -12.36
N ASP A 46 -8.36 9.98 -12.71
CA ASP A 46 -7.09 9.24 -12.78
C ASP A 46 -6.75 8.56 -11.45
N TYR A 47 -6.93 9.26 -10.32
CA TYR A 47 -6.74 8.65 -9.00
C TYR A 47 -7.60 7.42 -8.78
N TYR A 48 -8.91 7.48 -9.10
CA TYR A 48 -9.80 6.34 -8.88
C TYR A 48 -9.61 5.22 -9.90
N GLU A 49 -9.13 5.51 -11.10
CA GLU A 49 -8.69 4.49 -12.07
C GLU A 49 -7.45 3.75 -11.56
N GLN A 50 -6.46 4.48 -11.06
CA GLN A 50 -5.27 3.90 -10.44
C GLN A 50 -5.63 3.08 -9.19
N LEU A 51 -6.52 3.60 -8.34
CA LEU A 51 -7.00 2.90 -7.15
C LEU A 51 -7.74 1.61 -7.51
N HIS A 52 -8.61 1.62 -8.53
CA HIS A 52 -9.28 0.43 -9.03
C HIS A 52 -8.29 -0.65 -9.48
N ARG A 53 -7.24 -0.27 -10.22
CA ARG A 53 -6.17 -1.18 -10.63
C ARG A 53 -5.44 -1.78 -9.43
N LEU A 54 -5.06 -0.94 -8.45
CA LEU A 54 -4.42 -1.39 -7.22
C LEU A 54 -5.34 -2.31 -6.41
N ASP A 55 -6.61 -1.92 -6.22
CA ASP A 55 -7.61 -2.71 -5.48
C ASP A 55 -7.84 -4.08 -6.11
N THR A 56 -7.82 -4.16 -7.44
CA THR A 56 -7.96 -5.43 -8.17
C THR A 56 -6.80 -6.38 -7.86
N VAL A 57 -5.57 -5.88 -7.93
CA VAL A 57 -4.38 -6.66 -7.60
C VAL A 57 -4.36 -7.02 -6.11
N ALA A 58 -4.61 -6.05 -5.25
CA ALA A 58 -4.61 -6.20 -3.80
C ALA A 58 -5.66 -7.21 -3.32
N PHE A 59 -6.88 -7.16 -3.87
CA PHE A 59 -7.94 -8.10 -3.53
C PHE A 59 -7.53 -9.55 -3.82
N ARG A 60 -7.03 -9.80 -5.04
CA ARG A 60 -6.61 -11.16 -5.46
C ARG A 60 -5.47 -11.67 -4.60
N ILE A 61 -4.46 -10.84 -4.33
CA ILE A 61 -3.32 -11.19 -3.48
C ILE A 61 -3.78 -11.53 -2.06
N ARG A 62 -4.64 -10.69 -1.46
CA ARG A 62 -5.16 -10.92 -0.11
C ARG A 62 -6.00 -12.19 -0.02
N ALA A 63 -6.89 -12.43 -0.99
CA ALA A 63 -7.76 -13.61 -1.01
C ALA A 63 -6.96 -14.91 -1.18
N ALA A 64 -5.99 -14.94 -2.10
CA ALA A 64 -5.21 -16.13 -2.43
C ALA A 64 -4.19 -16.53 -1.35
N ASN A 65 -3.87 -15.62 -0.41
CA ASN A 65 -2.78 -15.82 0.55
C ASN A 65 -3.24 -15.73 2.02
N ARG A 66 -4.53 -15.95 2.28
CA ARG A 66 -5.14 -15.83 3.62
C ARG A 66 -4.42 -16.66 4.70
N GLU A 67 -3.93 -17.84 4.36
CA GLU A 67 -3.27 -18.75 5.29
C GLU A 67 -1.94 -18.22 5.84
N PHE A 68 -1.28 -17.31 5.12
CA PHE A 68 -0.03 -16.69 5.59
C PHE A 68 -0.25 -15.48 6.50
N CYS A 69 -1.49 -14.99 6.61
CA CYS A 69 -1.84 -13.82 7.39
C CYS A 69 -2.27 -14.15 8.84
N LYS A 70 -2.21 -15.43 9.23
CA LYS A 70 -2.60 -15.89 10.57
C LYS A 70 -3.98 -15.36 10.97
N ASP A 71 -4.07 -14.68 12.12
CA ASP A 71 -5.32 -14.10 12.64
C ASP A 71 -5.71 -12.77 11.97
N TRP A 72 -4.86 -12.22 11.09
CA TRP A 72 -5.12 -10.97 10.39
C TRP A 72 -5.89 -11.23 9.09
N VAL A 73 -7.10 -11.74 9.26
CA VAL A 73 -8.00 -12.06 8.16
C VAL A 73 -9.34 -11.37 8.32
N SER A 74 -10.00 -11.06 7.22
CA SER A 74 -11.33 -10.45 7.20
C SER A 74 -12.08 -10.87 5.94
N ALA A 75 -13.40 -10.95 6.05
CA ALA A 75 -14.27 -11.08 4.89
C ALA A 75 -14.19 -9.84 4.00
N GLN A 76 -14.24 -10.05 2.70
CA GLN A 76 -14.18 -9.01 1.67
C GLN A 76 -15.06 -9.39 0.48
N ILE A 77 -15.59 -8.39 -0.21
CA ILE A 77 -16.48 -8.58 -1.36
C ILE A 77 -15.97 -7.92 -2.63
N GLY A 78 -14.90 -7.10 -2.56
CA GLY A 78 -14.26 -6.49 -3.72
C GLY A 78 -15.07 -5.36 -4.34
N LEU A 79 -15.57 -4.42 -3.54
CA LEU A 79 -16.18 -3.17 -4.03
C LEU A 79 -15.72 -1.96 -3.21
N LEU A 80 -15.77 -0.80 -3.84
CA LEU A 80 -15.64 0.50 -3.21
C LEU A 80 -16.87 1.34 -3.53
N ALA A 81 -17.55 1.84 -2.49
CA ALA A 81 -18.66 2.77 -2.64
C ALA A 81 -18.39 4.06 -1.87
N LEU A 82 -18.77 5.18 -2.46
CA LEU A 82 -18.50 6.52 -1.97
C LEU A 82 -19.72 7.43 -2.05
N THR A 83 -19.65 8.49 -1.27
CA THR A 83 -20.49 9.68 -1.42
C THR A 83 -19.58 10.90 -1.54
N PRO A 84 -20.05 12.07 -1.96
CA PRO A 84 -19.28 13.31 -1.88
C PRO A 84 -18.77 13.60 -0.44
N GLN A 85 -19.52 13.17 0.60
CA GLN A 85 -19.12 13.33 2.00
C GLN A 85 -17.91 12.50 2.38
N SER A 86 -17.68 11.35 1.72
CA SER A 86 -16.54 10.46 1.95
C SER A 86 -15.21 11.08 1.49
N LEU A 87 -15.26 12.12 0.66
CA LEU A 87 -14.09 12.72 0.04
C LEU A 87 -13.53 13.89 0.85
N PRO A 88 -12.22 14.19 0.73
CA PRO A 88 -11.64 15.42 1.25
C PRO A 88 -12.38 16.66 0.74
N ARG A 89 -12.46 17.71 1.59
CA ARG A 89 -13.25 18.93 1.31
C ARG A 89 -12.99 19.54 -0.06
N LYS A 90 -11.73 19.52 -0.51
CA LYS A 90 -11.30 20.09 -1.81
C LYS A 90 -11.94 19.42 -3.02
N TYR A 91 -12.36 18.15 -2.91
CA TYR A 91 -12.95 17.38 -4.01
C TYR A 91 -14.49 17.36 -4.00
N LYS A 92 -15.12 17.72 -2.89
CA LYS A 92 -16.58 17.59 -2.72
C LYS A 92 -17.39 18.32 -3.77
N SER A 93 -16.95 19.51 -4.20
CA SER A 93 -17.68 20.38 -5.13
C SER A 93 -17.79 19.86 -6.55
N PHE A 94 -16.89 18.95 -6.95
CA PHE A 94 -16.87 18.39 -8.31
C PHE A 94 -16.86 16.85 -8.34
N SER A 95 -16.97 16.21 -7.19
CA SER A 95 -16.96 14.75 -7.10
C SER A 95 -18.14 14.09 -7.80
N ALA A 96 -19.33 14.73 -7.80
CA ALA A 96 -20.50 14.25 -8.54
C ALA A 96 -20.23 14.21 -10.02
N GLU A 97 -19.60 15.26 -10.59
CA GLU A 97 -19.24 15.33 -12.01
C GLU A 97 -18.07 14.39 -12.37
N ALA A 98 -17.09 14.27 -11.45
CA ALA A 98 -15.91 13.44 -11.70
C ALA A 98 -16.19 11.94 -11.63
N LEU A 99 -17.01 11.51 -10.67
CA LEU A 99 -17.22 10.10 -10.31
C LEU A 99 -18.69 9.66 -10.35
N ASP A 100 -19.58 10.52 -10.81
CA ASP A 100 -21.03 10.30 -10.85
C ASP A 100 -21.64 9.96 -9.46
N LEU A 101 -21.12 10.61 -8.40
CA LEU A 101 -21.56 10.33 -7.03
C LEU A 101 -22.91 10.98 -6.71
N ARG A 102 -23.70 10.27 -5.93
CA ARG A 102 -24.96 10.77 -5.37
C ARG A 102 -24.75 11.29 -3.94
N TRP A 103 -25.51 12.33 -3.56
CA TRP A 103 -25.41 12.94 -2.22
C TRP A 103 -26.18 12.15 -1.15
N VAL A 104 -27.18 11.42 -1.57
CA VAL A 104 -28.16 10.77 -0.68
C VAL A 104 -27.91 9.29 -0.46
N ARG A 105 -27.09 8.66 -1.32
CA ARG A 105 -26.75 7.24 -1.22
C ARG A 105 -25.32 6.99 -1.68
N PRO A 106 -24.63 6.02 -1.06
CA PRO A 106 -23.31 5.61 -1.52
C PRO A 106 -23.38 5.00 -2.92
N THR A 107 -22.60 5.55 -3.84
CA THR A 107 -22.48 5.06 -5.22
C THR A 107 -21.27 4.13 -5.32
N VAL A 108 -21.44 2.99 -5.94
CA VAL A 108 -20.35 2.04 -6.24
C VAL A 108 -19.46 2.65 -7.32
N VAL A 109 -18.20 2.96 -6.97
CA VAL A 109 -17.21 3.55 -7.89
C VAL A 109 -16.25 2.52 -8.47
N SER A 110 -16.09 1.39 -7.78
CA SER A 110 -15.20 0.30 -8.20
C SER A 110 -15.78 -1.06 -7.79
N VAL A 111 -15.72 -2.01 -8.70
CA VAL A 111 -16.00 -3.44 -8.46
C VAL A 111 -14.84 -4.22 -9.03
N VAL A 112 -14.20 -5.02 -8.19
CA VAL A 112 -13.05 -5.83 -8.59
C VAL A 112 -13.50 -7.02 -9.45
N ASP A 113 -12.87 -7.21 -10.59
CA ASP A 113 -13.17 -8.32 -11.50
C ASP A 113 -12.95 -9.68 -10.84
N GLY A 114 -13.95 -10.54 -10.96
CA GLY A 114 -13.95 -11.89 -10.34
C GLY A 114 -14.17 -11.88 -8.84
N SER A 115 -14.48 -10.74 -8.23
CA SER A 115 -14.82 -10.64 -6.81
C SER A 115 -16.24 -11.13 -6.52
N PRO A 116 -16.59 -11.40 -5.24
CA PRO A 116 -17.95 -11.72 -4.83
C PRO A 116 -18.99 -10.67 -5.24
N ALA A 117 -18.64 -9.39 -5.23
CA ALA A 117 -19.53 -8.32 -5.69
C ALA A 117 -19.79 -8.40 -7.19
N ALA A 118 -18.76 -8.62 -7.99
CA ALA A 118 -18.89 -8.82 -9.44
C ALA A 118 -19.71 -10.09 -9.76
N ALA A 119 -19.42 -11.20 -9.08
CA ALA A 119 -20.15 -12.46 -9.27
C ALA A 119 -21.64 -12.35 -8.90
N ALA A 120 -21.99 -11.51 -7.93
CA ALA A 120 -23.37 -11.20 -7.57
C ALA A 120 -24.05 -10.23 -8.52
N GLY A 121 -23.33 -9.64 -9.49
CA GLY A 121 -23.87 -8.70 -10.47
C GLY A 121 -23.96 -7.26 -9.97
N ILE A 122 -23.19 -6.87 -8.94
CA ILE A 122 -23.02 -5.45 -8.57
C ILE A 122 -22.19 -4.77 -9.64
N LEU A 123 -22.59 -3.57 -10.05
CA LEU A 123 -21.94 -2.79 -11.09
C LEU A 123 -21.51 -1.40 -10.56
N LYS A 124 -20.53 -0.81 -11.24
CA LYS A 124 -20.21 0.61 -11.05
C LYS A 124 -21.44 1.45 -11.38
N GLY A 125 -21.74 2.44 -10.54
CA GLY A 125 -22.91 3.31 -10.64
C GLY A 125 -24.08 2.86 -9.78
N ASP A 126 -24.10 1.63 -9.24
CA ASP A 126 -25.16 1.18 -8.32
C ASP A 126 -25.18 2.03 -7.04
N GLU A 127 -26.36 2.37 -6.56
CA GLU A 127 -26.55 3.10 -5.31
C GLU A 127 -26.89 2.10 -4.18
N LEU A 128 -26.01 1.97 -3.20
CA LEU A 128 -26.21 1.03 -2.09
C LEU A 128 -27.26 1.55 -1.11
N MET A 129 -28.20 0.69 -0.73
CA MET A 129 -29.27 1.00 0.21
C MET A 129 -29.07 0.28 1.55
N SER A 130 -28.92 -1.03 1.55
CA SER A 130 -28.74 -1.80 2.80
C SER A 130 -27.97 -3.10 2.60
N PHE A 131 -27.32 -3.56 3.68
CA PHE A 131 -26.71 -4.88 3.81
C PHE A 131 -27.42 -5.64 4.92
N ASN A 132 -28.02 -6.80 4.60
CA ASN A 132 -28.85 -7.59 5.51
C ASN A 132 -29.95 -6.76 6.23
N GLY A 133 -30.51 -5.76 5.56
CA GLY A 133 -31.50 -4.85 6.12
C GLY A 133 -30.92 -3.65 6.91
N GLU A 134 -29.61 -3.63 7.20
CA GLU A 134 -28.95 -2.47 7.82
C GLU A 134 -28.66 -1.41 6.76
N PRO A 135 -29.14 -0.15 6.92
CA PRO A 135 -28.90 0.92 5.97
C PRO A 135 -27.41 1.24 5.82
N VAL A 136 -26.92 1.40 4.59
CA VAL A 136 -25.56 1.84 4.33
C VAL A 136 -25.45 3.35 4.57
N PRO A 137 -24.57 3.82 5.51
CA PRO A 137 -24.50 5.23 5.85
C PRO A 137 -23.85 6.06 4.73
N VAL A 138 -24.28 7.30 4.59
CA VAL A 138 -23.74 8.26 3.62
C VAL A 138 -22.38 8.86 4.04
N THR A 139 -22.00 8.71 5.32
CA THR A 139 -20.69 9.14 5.83
C THR A 139 -19.91 7.95 6.33
N GLY A 140 -18.60 7.92 6.04
CA GLY A 140 -17.74 6.82 6.47
C GLY A 140 -18.06 5.47 5.80
N THR A 141 -18.72 5.49 4.66
CA THR A 141 -19.19 4.30 3.92
C THR A 141 -18.14 3.19 3.78
N PRO A 142 -16.89 3.45 3.32
CA PRO A 142 -15.91 2.37 3.18
C PRO A 142 -15.56 1.70 4.52
N GLY A 143 -15.41 2.49 5.57
CA GLY A 143 -15.13 1.97 6.91
C GLY A 143 -16.29 1.16 7.48
N TRP A 144 -17.52 1.60 7.25
CA TRP A 144 -18.72 0.88 7.67
C TRP A 144 -18.84 -0.48 6.96
N ILE A 145 -18.66 -0.51 5.63
CA ILE A 145 -18.67 -1.77 4.84
C ILE A 145 -17.62 -2.73 5.38
N GLY A 146 -16.38 -2.25 5.60
CA GLY A 146 -15.32 -3.07 6.17
C GLY A 146 -15.64 -3.61 7.58
N GLY A 147 -16.24 -2.79 8.43
CA GLY A 147 -16.71 -3.18 9.77
C GLY A 147 -17.83 -4.21 9.72
N PHE A 148 -18.83 -3.98 8.87
CA PHE A 148 -19.94 -4.89 8.65
C PHE A 148 -19.44 -6.28 8.19
N LEU A 149 -18.57 -6.33 7.19
CA LEU A 149 -18.03 -7.59 6.66
C LEU A 149 -17.17 -8.32 7.68
N ARG A 150 -16.40 -7.60 8.51
CA ARG A 150 -15.62 -8.20 9.60
C ARG A 150 -16.52 -8.90 10.62
N TYR A 151 -17.64 -8.28 10.98
CA TYR A 151 -18.63 -8.87 11.90
C TYR A 151 -19.42 -10.01 11.25
N ASN A 152 -19.83 -9.83 9.98
CA ASN A 152 -20.63 -10.81 9.24
C ASN A 152 -19.84 -12.08 8.93
N GLY A 153 -18.51 -11.99 8.71
CA GLY A 153 -17.67 -13.10 8.28
C GLY A 153 -18.04 -13.61 6.89
N GLU A 154 -17.93 -14.90 6.69
CA GLU A 154 -18.21 -15.58 5.40
C GLU A 154 -19.72 -15.79 5.13
N ARG A 155 -20.60 -15.37 6.04
CA ARG A 155 -22.04 -15.54 5.83
C ARG A 155 -22.52 -14.72 4.63
N PRO A 156 -23.43 -15.26 3.81
CA PRO A 156 -24.01 -14.52 2.69
C PRO A 156 -24.58 -13.18 3.13
N VAL A 157 -24.38 -12.16 2.31
CA VAL A 157 -24.88 -10.80 2.53
C VAL A 157 -25.94 -10.49 1.51
N THR A 158 -27.16 -10.19 1.96
CA THR A 158 -28.21 -9.63 1.11
C THR A 158 -27.94 -8.14 0.94
N VAL A 159 -27.66 -7.73 -0.30
CA VAL A 159 -27.46 -6.33 -0.67
C VAL A 159 -28.70 -5.82 -1.39
N ILE A 160 -29.30 -4.74 -0.87
CA ILE A 160 -30.32 -3.96 -1.58
C ILE A 160 -29.62 -2.75 -2.18
N LEU A 161 -29.80 -2.55 -3.47
CA LEU A 161 -29.27 -1.41 -4.21
C LEU A 161 -30.30 -0.87 -5.19
N GLN A 162 -30.06 0.34 -5.70
CA GLN A 162 -30.83 0.95 -6.77
C GLN A 162 -29.95 1.10 -8.01
N ARG A 163 -30.45 0.63 -9.15
CA ARG A 163 -29.84 0.76 -10.48
C ARG A 163 -30.85 1.38 -11.43
N ASP A 164 -30.50 2.52 -12.01
CA ASP A 164 -31.37 3.25 -12.96
C ASP A 164 -32.80 3.50 -12.39
N GLY A 165 -32.87 3.79 -11.09
CA GLY A 165 -34.14 4.02 -10.39
C GLY A 165 -34.89 2.75 -9.96
N VAL A 166 -34.42 1.55 -10.33
CA VAL A 166 -35.03 0.26 -10.00
C VAL A 166 -34.28 -0.39 -8.83
N GLU A 167 -35.04 -0.78 -7.79
CA GLU A 167 -34.50 -1.53 -6.67
C GLU A 167 -34.15 -2.96 -7.07
N GLN A 168 -32.97 -3.42 -6.64
CA GLN A 168 -32.51 -4.78 -6.87
C GLN A 168 -32.06 -5.41 -5.55
N LYS A 169 -32.32 -6.71 -5.43
CA LYS A 169 -31.91 -7.52 -4.30
C LYS A 169 -30.91 -8.56 -4.77
N LEU A 170 -29.67 -8.47 -4.31
CA LEU A 170 -28.58 -9.38 -4.68
C LEU A 170 -28.06 -10.10 -3.45
N VAL A 171 -27.52 -11.31 -3.64
CA VAL A 171 -26.85 -12.06 -2.57
C VAL A 171 -25.37 -12.16 -2.91
N VAL A 172 -24.54 -11.62 -2.05
CA VAL A 172 -23.09 -11.63 -2.16
C VAL A 172 -22.53 -12.65 -1.18
N ASN A 173 -21.67 -13.55 -1.64
CA ASN A 173 -20.97 -14.52 -0.80
C ASN A 173 -19.54 -14.03 -0.54
N PRO A 174 -19.24 -13.43 0.63
CA PRO A 174 -17.91 -12.91 0.91
C PRO A 174 -16.84 -14.00 0.88
N VAL A 175 -15.60 -13.62 0.55
CA VAL A 175 -14.41 -14.46 0.69
C VAL A 175 -13.51 -13.90 1.78
N VAL A 176 -12.84 -14.80 2.52
CA VAL A 176 -11.86 -14.36 3.52
C VAL A 176 -10.51 -14.16 2.86
N GLY A 177 -9.89 -13.04 3.17
CA GLY A 177 -8.53 -12.71 2.77
C GLY A 177 -7.76 -12.03 3.88
N CYS A 178 -6.50 -11.74 3.64
CA CYS A 178 -5.68 -10.94 4.56
C CYS A 178 -6.35 -9.59 4.86
N ALA A 179 -6.46 -9.23 6.13
CA ALA A 179 -7.09 -7.99 6.59
C ALA A 179 -6.16 -6.75 6.52
N ILE A 180 -5.00 -6.89 5.87
CA ILE A 180 -4.01 -5.82 5.75
C ILE A 180 -4.50 -4.81 4.71
N PRO A 181 -4.74 -3.54 5.11
CA PRO A 181 -5.08 -2.47 4.17
C PRO A 181 -3.94 -2.22 3.19
N ILE A 182 -4.29 -1.92 1.94
CA ILE A 182 -3.34 -1.53 0.90
C ILE A 182 -3.85 -0.21 0.33
N ASP A 183 -3.16 0.88 0.66
CA ASP A 183 -3.59 2.25 0.37
C ASP A 183 -2.80 2.82 -0.81
N LEU A 184 -3.46 3.59 -1.67
CA LEU A 184 -2.82 4.40 -2.71
C LEU A 184 -2.51 5.79 -2.16
N GLU A 185 -1.24 6.19 -2.20
CA GLU A 185 -0.79 7.55 -1.89
C GLU A 185 -0.38 8.28 -3.17
N ILE A 186 -0.88 9.51 -3.33
CA ILE A 186 -0.46 10.38 -4.45
C ILE A 186 0.96 10.87 -4.19
N ASN A 187 1.92 10.24 -4.83
CA ASN A 187 3.32 10.62 -4.81
C ASN A 187 3.96 10.21 -6.14
N ALA A 188 4.77 11.10 -6.72
CA ALA A 188 5.44 10.83 -8.00
C ALA A 188 6.55 9.78 -7.88
N ASP A 189 7.14 9.62 -6.69
CA ASP A 189 8.20 8.64 -6.47
C ASP A 189 7.67 7.22 -6.67
N PRO A 190 8.36 6.37 -7.45
CA PRO A 190 7.97 4.97 -7.63
C PRO A 190 8.41 4.14 -6.41
N ASN A 191 7.67 4.23 -5.32
CA ASN A 191 7.94 3.53 -4.07
C ASN A 191 6.69 2.85 -3.51
N ALA A 192 6.90 1.78 -2.75
CA ALA A 192 5.92 1.16 -1.90
C ALA A 192 6.56 0.85 -0.55
N ALA A 193 5.78 0.74 0.50
CA ALA A 193 6.29 0.43 1.82
C ALA A 193 5.22 -0.28 2.67
N ALA A 194 5.66 -1.26 3.44
CA ALA A 194 4.85 -1.91 4.46
C ALA A 194 5.20 -1.40 5.85
N ASP A 195 4.20 -1.05 6.65
CA ASP A 195 4.29 -0.99 8.10
C ASP A 195 3.60 -2.23 8.70
N PRO A 196 3.69 -2.50 10.03
CA PRO A 196 3.08 -3.68 10.62
C PRO A 196 1.56 -3.80 10.43
N ARG A 197 0.87 -2.75 10.01
CA ARG A 197 -0.59 -2.67 9.98
C ARG A 197 -1.18 -2.36 8.62
N LYS A 198 -0.37 -1.85 7.67
CA LYS A 198 -0.83 -1.50 6.31
C LYS A 198 0.32 -1.48 5.31
N ILE A 199 -0.03 -1.53 4.05
CA ILE A 199 0.86 -1.31 2.92
C ILE A 199 0.46 0.01 2.25
N ILE A 200 1.44 0.85 1.91
CA ILE A 200 1.23 2.06 1.13
C ILE A 200 1.91 1.87 -0.22
N VAL A 201 1.17 2.05 -1.30
CA VAL A 201 1.69 2.06 -2.67
C VAL A 201 1.58 3.48 -3.21
N GLN A 202 2.71 4.05 -3.63
CA GLN A 202 2.72 5.40 -4.19
C GLN A 202 2.31 5.36 -5.67
N SER A 203 1.60 6.39 -6.13
CA SER A 203 1.09 6.46 -7.51
C SER A 203 2.20 6.40 -8.58
N GLY A 204 3.44 6.74 -8.23
CA GLY A 204 4.61 6.53 -9.07
C GLY A 204 4.81 5.07 -9.48
N ILE A 205 4.53 4.11 -8.59
CA ILE A 205 4.58 2.66 -8.89
C ILE A 205 3.60 2.30 -10.01
N LEU A 206 2.36 2.80 -9.95
CA LEU A 206 1.34 2.47 -10.94
C LEU A 206 1.68 3.03 -12.33
N ARG A 207 2.46 4.11 -12.38
CA ARG A 207 2.94 4.69 -13.65
C ARG A 207 4.07 3.89 -14.29
N ILE A 208 4.97 3.31 -13.49
CA ILE A 208 6.10 2.54 -14.01
C ILE A 208 5.76 1.07 -14.25
N THR A 209 4.77 0.52 -13.54
CA THR A 209 4.32 -0.86 -13.75
C THR A 209 3.47 -0.96 -15.02
N LYS A 210 3.97 -1.68 -16.01
CA LYS A 210 3.33 -1.85 -17.32
C LYS A 210 2.23 -2.90 -17.30
N THR A 211 2.34 -3.88 -16.41
CA THR A 211 1.41 -5.00 -16.28
C THR A 211 0.93 -5.15 -14.84
N ASP A 212 -0.20 -5.83 -14.66
CA ASP A 212 -0.69 -6.17 -13.34
C ASP A 212 0.17 -7.24 -12.65
N ALA A 213 0.92 -8.04 -13.40
CA ALA A 213 1.89 -8.98 -12.85
C ALA A 213 3.07 -8.26 -12.18
N GLU A 214 3.57 -7.17 -12.78
CA GLU A 214 4.58 -6.31 -12.16
C GLU A 214 4.06 -5.65 -10.87
N LEU A 215 2.84 -5.14 -10.90
CA LEU A 215 2.20 -4.56 -9.71
C LEU A 215 1.95 -5.63 -8.64
N ALA A 216 1.52 -6.83 -9.04
CA ALA A 216 1.30 -7.96 -8.13
C ALA A 216 2.59 -8.43 -7.46
N LEU A 217 3.72 -8.39 -8.18
CA LEU A 217 5.02 -8.71 -7.61
C LEU A 217 5.41 -7.71 -6.52
N ILE A 218 5.18 -6.41 -6.74
CA ILE A 218 5.44 -5.36 -5.73
C ILE A 218 4.50 -5.51 -4.53
N VAL A 219 3.19 -5.64 -4.75
CA VAL A 219 2.21 -5.81 -3.66
C VAL A 219 2.47 -7.10 -2.88
N GLY A 220 2.84 -8.18 -3.58
CA GLY A 220 3.24 -9.44 -2.97
C GLY A 220 4.51 -9.30 -2.11
N HIS A 221 5.51 -8.56 -2.57
CA HIS A 221 6.73 -8.25 -1.84
C HIS A 221 6.41 -7.50 -0.52
N GLU A 222 5.58 -6.46 -0.58
CA GLU A 222 5.16 -5.72 0.61
C GLU A 222 4.37 -6.60 1.59
N LEU A 223 3.47 -7.44 1.07
CA LEU A 223 2.76 -8.42 1.90
C LEU A 223 3.75 -9.43 2.52
N GLY A 224 4.79 -9.81 1.80
CA GLY A 224 5.89 -10.63 2.31
C GLY A 224 6.58 -10.00 3.52
N HIS A 225 6.87 -8.69 3.48
CA HIS A 225 7.42 -7.98 4.63
C HIS A 225 6.51 -8.06 5.86
N VAL A 226 5.20 -7.93 5.68
CA VAL A 226 4.23 -8.01 6.77
C VAL A 226 4.13 -9.42 7.34
N THR A 227 3.90 -10.43 6.48
CA THR A 227 3.66 -11.81 6.89
C THR A 227 4.89 -12.48 7.49
N MET A 228 6.09 -12.10 7.02
CA MET A 228 7.37 -12.55 7.58
C MET A 228 7.80 -11.76 8.82
N GLY A 229 7.08 -10.70 9.20
CA GLY A 229 7.36 -9.89 10.39
C GLY A 229 8.68 -9.14 10.32
N HIS A 230 9.11 -8.70 9.13
CA HIS A 230 10.42 -8.06 8.94
C HIS A 230 10.57 -6.78 9.75
N HIS A 231 9.50 -5.99 9.88
CA HIS A 231 9.53 -4.78 10.69
C HIS A 231 9.84 -5.10 12.18
N GLN A 232 9.16 -6.09 12.74
CA GLN A 232 9.39 -6.52 14.13
C GLN A 232 10.81 -7.07 14.29
N LYS A 233 11.30 -7.88 13.36
CA LYS A 233 12.67 -8.42 13.38
C LYS A 233 13.71 -7.30 13.33
N LYS A 234 13.52 -6.27 12.47
CA LYS A 234 14.40 -5.10 12.40
C LYS A 234 14.41 -4.33 13.74
N THR A 235 13.26 -4.13 14.35
CA THR A 235 13.14 -3.47 15.67
C THR A 235 13.84 -4.25 16.77
N ILE A 236 13.63 -5.56 16.83
CA ILE A 236 14.30 -6.43 17.84
C ILE A 236 15.82 -6.40 17.64
N ASN A 237 16.29 -6.49 16.40
CA ASN A 237 17.72 -6.40 16.08
C ASN A 237 18.31 -5.05 16.50
N GLY A 238 17.55 -3.96 16.30
CA GLY A 238 17.94 -2.63 16.77
C GLY A 238 18.07 -2.56 18.29
N LEU A 239 17.09 -3.07 19.04
CA LEU A 239 17.12 -3.12 20.50
C LEU A 239 18.29 -3.95 21.04
N ILE A 240 18.58 -5.10 20.43
CA ILE A 240 19.75 -5.92 20.79
C ILE A 240 21.03 -5.12 20.54
N GLY A 241 21.14 -4.42 19.41
CA GLY A 241 22.29 -3.56 19.10
C GLY A 241 22.43 -2.40 20.09
N GLU A 242 21.32 -1.70 20.41
CA GLU A 242 21.28 -0.63 21.39
C GLU A 242 21.76 -1.11 22.78
N PHE A 243 21.26 -2.26 23.23
CA PHE A 243 21.67 -2.85 24.50
C PHE A 243 23.19 -3.13 24.52
N GLY A 244 23.72 -3.78 23.48
CA GLY A 244 25.16 -4.01 23.35
C GLY A 244 25.97 -2.72 23.35
N GLY A 245 25.52 -1.70 22.61
CA GLY A 245 26.15 -0.37 22.58
C GLY A 245 26.11 0.35 23.93
N THR A 246 25.00 0.21 24.68
CA THR A 246 24.85 0.79 26.01
C THR A 246 25.83 0.17 26.99
N MET A 247 26.10 -1.13 26.90
CA MET A 247 27.13 -1.79 27.71
C MET A 247 28.52 -1.23 27.44
N ILE A 248 28.85 -0.96 26.18
CA ILE A 248 30.12 -0.34 25.76
C ILE A 248 30.19 1.10 26.25
N ASP A 249 29.17 1.92 26.01
CA ASP A 249 29.12 3.31 26.48
C ASP A 249 29.29 3.41 28.00
N SER A 250 28.67 2.49 28.75
CA SER A 250 28.80 2.39 30.24
C SER A 250 30.20 2.01 30.66
N GLY A 251 30.85 1.09 29.91
CA GLY A 251 32.25 0.72 30.17
C GLY A 251 33.20 1.91 30.02
N PHE A 252 33.04 2.71 28.97
CA PHE A 252 33.80 3.93 28.75
C PHE A 252 33.52 4.98 29.84
N LEU A 253 32.28 5.15 30.26
CA LEU A 253 31.90 6.09 31.32
C LEU A 253 32.55 5.70 32.64
N LEU A 254 32.61 4.40 33.00
CA LEU A 254 33.33 3.93 34.21
C LEU A 254 34.83 4.22 34.10
N GLY A 255 35.41 4.27 32.91
CA GLY A 255 36.77 4.71 32.65
C GLY A 255 36.95 6.23 32.57
N GLY A 256 35.91 7.02 32.88
CA GLY A 256 35.95 8.50 32.88
C GLY A 256 35.78 9.12 31.47
N ILE A 257 35.38 8.34 30.47
CA ILE A 257 35.17 8.81 29.09
C ILE A 257 33.67 8.88 28.78
N TYR A 258 33.14 10.07 28.53
CA TYR A 258 31.74 10.26 28.12
C TYR A 258 31.61 10.16 26.58
N THR A 259 30.92 9.13 26.11
CA THR A 259 30.73 8.83 24.67
C THR A 259 29.48 9.46 24.07
N GLY A 260 28.58 10.05 24.85
CA GLY A 260 27.33 10.65 24.41
C GLY A 260 26.39 9.63 23.73
N ARG A 261 26.40 8.34 24.14
CA ARG A 261 25.66 7.23 23.55
C ARG A 261 26.08 6.88 22.11
N ALA A 262 27.31 7.20 21.73
CA ALA A 262 27.78 6.98 20.36
C ALA A 262 27.69 5.51 19.93
N PHE A 263 28.10 4.59 20.83
CA PHE A 263 28.06 3.15 20.56
C PHE A 263 26.63 2.60 20.60
N SER A 264 25.77 3.05 21.51
CA SER A 264 24.35 2.70 21.57
C SER A 264 23.67 3.04 20.24
N ASN A 265 23.79 4.29 19.79
CA ASN A 265 23.16 4.77 18.56
C ASN A 265 23.74 4.09 17.31
N TYR A 266 25.06 3.81 17.28
CA TYR A 266 25.70 3.11 16.17
C TYR A 266 25.23 1.67 16.07
N LEU A 267 25.27 0.90 17.19
CA LEU A 267 24.89 -0.51 17.20
C LEU A 267 23.38 -0.73 17.06
N GLU A 268 22.54 0.20 17.54
CA GLU A 268 21.11 0.20 17.25
C GLU A 268 20.86 0.26 15.74
N ARG A 269 21.45 1.24 15.05
CA ARG A 269 21.33 1.37 13.59
C ARG A 269 21.90 0.16 12.86
N ALA A 270 23.05 -0.33 13.28
CA ALA A 270 23.66 -1.52 12.71
C ALA A 270 22.77 -2.76 12.91
N GLY A 271 22.13 -2.90 14.06
CA GLY A 271 21.16 -3.96 14.36
C GLY A 271 19.92 -3.86 13.49
N MET A 272 19.31 -2.66 13.34
CA MET A 272 18.18 -2.44 12.45
C MET A 272 18.50 -2.74 10.98
N MET A 273 19.73 -2.49 10.56
CA MET A 273 20.19 -2.79 9.20
C MET A 273 20.69 -4.23 9.03
N ALA A 274 20.96 -4.93 10.15
CA ALA A 274 21.37 -6.32 10.12
C ALA A 274 20.32 -7.17 9.41
N PHE A 275 20.77 -8.02 8.49
CA PHE A 275 19.91 -8.87 7.67
C PHE A 275 18.92 -8.12 6.74
N SER A 276 19.01 -6.78 6.59
CA SER A 276 18.10 -6.02 5.71
C SER A 276 18.10 -6.57 4.28
N VAL A 277 19.25 -6.88 3.71
CA VAL A 277 19.38 -7.53 2.39
C VAL A 277 18.74 -8.92 2.39
N GLY A 278 18.89 -9.68 3.47
CA GLY A 278 18.24 -10.98 3.65
C GLY A 278 16.71 -10.88 3.70
N PHE A 279 16.18 -9.85 4.38
CA PHE A 279 14.74 -9.60 4.45
C PHE A 279 14.16 -9.17 3.09
N GLU A 280 14.90 -8.38 2.30
CA GLU A 280 14.48 -8.04 0.93
C GLU A 280 14.40 -9.30 0.06
N ARG A 281 15.42 -10.17 0.13
CA ARG A 281 15.43 -11.43 -0.62
C ARG A 281 14.33 -12.40 -0.17
N GLU A 282 14.03 -12.45 1.14
CA GLU A 282 12.92 -13.25 1.66
C GLU A 282 11.57 -12.69 1.19
N ALA A 283 11.40 -11.36 1.18
CA ALA A 283 10.20 -10.71 0.69
C ALA A 283 10.02 -10.91 -0.83
N ASP A 284 11.08 -10.84 -1.63
CA ASP A 284 11.05 -11.16 -3.07
C ASP A 284 10.61 -12.61 -3.31
N TYR A 285 11.20 -13.55 -2.56
CA TYR A 285 10.89 -14.97 -2.68
C TYR A 285 9.42 -15.26 -2.36
N VAL A 286 8.97 -14.85 -1.19
CA VAL A 286 7.60 -15.07 -0.72
C VAL A 286 6.59 -14.30 -1.57
N GLY A 287 6.91 -13.05 -1.93
CA GLY A 287 6.07 -12.18 -2.75
C GLY A 287 5.82 -12.74 -4.16
N ALA A 288 6.82 -13.38 -4.77
CA ALA A 288 6.66 -14.07 -6.05
C ALA A 288 5.64 -15.21 -5.96
N TYR A 289 5.69 -16.01 -4.89
CA TYR A 289 4.67 -17.02 -4.63
C TYR A 289 3.29 -16.41 -4.43
N TYR A 290 3.20 -15.30 -3.68
CA TYR A 290 1.92 -14.63 -3.42
C TYR A 290 1.28 -14.10 -4.70
N ALA A 291 2.07 -13.50 -5.60
CA ALA A 291 1.58 -13.04 -6.89
C ALA A 291 1.11 -14.21 -7.78
N THR A 292 1.87 -15.29 -7.84
CA THR A 292 1.50 -16.46 -8.65
C THR A 292 0.25 -17.16 -8.11
N ARG A 293 0.11 -17.30 -6.79
CA ARG A 293 -1.10 -17.86 -6.16
C ARG A 293 -2.34 -17.02 -6.44
N ALA A 294 -2.18 -15.70 -6.59
CA ALA A 294 -3.24 -14.77 -6.99
C ALA A 294 -3.59 -14.84 -8.49
N GLY A 295 -2.96 -15.77 -9.24
CA GLY A 295 -3.23 -16.01 -10.65
C GLY A 295 -2.44 -15.14 -11.62
N TYR A 296 -1.39 -14.45 -11.14
CA TYR A 296 -0.53 -13.65 -12.01
C TYR A 296 0.62 -14.48 -12.58
N ASP A 297 0.84 -14.37 -13.89
CA ASP A 297 2.08 -14.87 -14.51
C ASP A 297 3.18 -13.84 -14.29
N ILE A 298 4.11 -14.18 -13.40
CA ILE A 298 5.24 -13.31 -13.05
C ILE A 298 6.45 -13.45 -13.98
N SER A 299 6.32 -14.20 -15.07
CA SER A 299 7.40 -14.34 -16.05
C SER A 299 7.75 -12.97 -16.65
N GLY A 300 8.98 -12.52 -16.44
CA GLY A 300 9.43 -11.20 -16.86
C GLY A 300 8.99 -10.02 -15.96
N ALA A 301 8.16 -10.26 -14.94
CA ALA A 301 7.72 -9.20 -14.02
C ALA A 301 8.90 -8.62 -13.19
N GLU A 302 9.99 -9.37 -13.02
CA GLU A 302 11.22 -8.89 -12.38
C GLU A 302 11.83 -7.66 -13.08
N ASN A 303 11.45 -7.39 -14.34
CA ASN A 303 11.91 -6.20 -15.06
C ASN A 303 11.45 -4.88 -14.40
N VAL A 304 10.42 -4.91 -13.56
CA VAL A 304 10.01 -3.74 -12.77
C VAL A 304 11.16 -3.23 -11.90
N TRP A 305 12.02 -4.11 -11.35
CA TRP A 305 13.20 -3.71 -10.57
C TRP A 305 14.22 -2.97 -11.42
N ARG A 306 14.37 -3.34 -12.72
CA ARG A 306 15.22 -2.59 -13.67
C ARG A 306 14.61 -1.21 -13.97
N THR A 307 13.30 -1.13 -14.15
CA THR A 307 12.60 0.15 -14.37
C THR A 307 12.78 1.06 -13.15
N MET A 308 12.60 0.53 -11.93
CA MET A 308 12.85 1.29 -10.69
C MET A 308 14.30 1.75 -10.56
N ALA A 309 15.27 0.93 -10.98
CA ALA A 309 16.70 1.30 -10.98
C ALA A 309 17.01 2.42 -12.00
N LEU A 310 16.29 2.50 -13.11
CA LEU A 310 16.43 3.60 -14.08
C LEU A 310 15.86 4.91 -13.55
N GLU A 311 14.71 4.85 -12.84
CA GLU A 311 14.10 6.01 -12.20
C GLU A 311 14.96 6.53 -11.01
N HIS A 312 15.64 5.61 -10.30
CA HIS A 312 16.47 5.92 -9.14
C HIS A 312 17.85 5.22 -9.24
N PRO A 313 18.78 5.73 -10.06
CA PRO A 313 20.10 5.09 -10.26
C PRO A 313 20.89 4.86 -8.97
N ASP A 314 20.74 5.73 -7.98
CA ASP A 314 21.41 5.61 -6.69
C ASP A 314 20.90 4.39 -5.87
N SER A 315 19.70 3.88 -6.15
CA SER A 315 19.15 2.72 -5.45
C SER A 315 19.91 1.42 -5.72
N ILE A 316 20.70 1.36 -6.79
CA ILE A 316 21.55 0.21 -7.12
C ILE A 316 22.71 0.06 -6.12
N ARG A 317 23.21 1.17 -5.58
CA ARG A 317 24.41 1.21 -4.73
C ARG A 317 24.15 1.61 -3.29
N LEU A 318 23.11 2.38 -3.04
CA LEU A 318 22.80 2.91 -1.72
C LEU A 318 21.66 2.13 -1.08
N ALA A 319 21.81 1.81 0.19
CA ALA A 319 20.76 1.21 1.01
C ALA A 319 19.63 2.25 1.25
N LYS A 320 18.68 2.34 0.31
CA LYS A 320 17.36 2.94 0.52
C LYS A 320 16.42 1.89 1.14
N THR A 321 15.14 2.21 1.31
CA THR A 321 14.15 1.29 1.87
C THR A 321 14.14 -0.07 1.16
N HIS A 322 14.26 -0.08 -0.18
CA HIS A 322 14.28 -1.27 -1.01
C HIS A 322 15.36 -1.13 -2.11
N PRO A 323 16.63 -1.50 -1.84
CA PRO A 323 17.68 -1.42 -2.85
C PRO A 323 17.41 -2.37 -4.01
N THR A 324 17.54 -1.88 -5.25
CA THR A 324 17.39 -2.68 -6.48
C THR A 324 18.73 -3.31 -6.88
N SER A 325 19.16 -4.32 -6.12
CA SER A 325 20.46 -4.95 -6.39
C SER A 325 20.38 -6.00 -7.51
N PRO A 326 21.47 -6.25 -8.24
CA PRO A 326 21.52 -7.32 -9.25
C PRO A 326 21.17 -8.70 -8.69
N GLU A 327 21.50 -8.95 -7.41
CA GLU A 327 21.21 -10.23 -6.74
C GLU A 327 19.70 -10.45 -6.58
N ARG A 328 18.93 -9.40 -6.29
CA ARG A 328 17.45 -9.48 -6.18
C ARG A 328 16.85 -9.87 -7.53
N PHE A 329 17.31 -9.24 -8.62
CA PHE A 329 16.87 -9.58 -9.97
C PHE A 329 17.13 -11.04 -10.31
N LEU A 330 18.37 -11.50 -10.10
CA LEU A 330 18.76 -12.89 -10.37
C LEU A 330 18.02 -13.90 -9.48
N LEU A 331 17.76 -13.52 -8.23
CA LEU A 331 16.94 -14.33 -7.32
C LEU A 331 15.54 -14.54 -7.89
N LEU A 332 14.87 -13.46 -8.32
CA LEU A 332 13.53 -13.53 -8.88
C LEU A 332 13.45 -14.41 -10.12
N GLN A 333 14.46 -14.36 -11.01
CA GLN A 333 14.52 -15.27 -12.15
C GLN A 333 14.57 -16.74 -11.71
N LYS A 334 15.37 -17.07 -10.69
CA LYS A 334 15.43 -18.43 -10.13
C LYS A 334 14.12 -18.84 -9.46
N VAL A 335 13.50 -17.94 -8.72
CA VAL A 335 12.21 -18.18 -8.06
C VAL A 335 11.11 -18.40 -9.11
N THR A 336 11.08 -17.63 -10.18
CA THR A 336 10.14 -17.82 -11.28
C THR A 336 10.32 -19.19 -11.93
N ALA A 337 11.56 -19.63 -12.15
CA ALA A 337 11.86 -20.97 -12.67
C ALA A 337 11.42 -22.08 -11.69
N GLU A 338 11.65 -21.94 -10.40
CA GLU A 338 11.18 -22.85 -9.33
C GLU A 338 9.65 -22.96 -9.33
N ILE A 339 8.96 -21.83 -9.35
CA ILE A 339 7.49 -21.76 -9.37
C ILE A 339 6.96 -22.46 -10.64
N THR A 340 7.55 -22.17 -11.81
CA THR A 340 7.16 -22.80 -13.07
C THR A 340 7.36 -24.32 -13.04
N ASP A 341 8.43 -24.80 -12.41
CA ASP A 341 8.65 -26.26 -12.24
C ASP A 341 7.58 -26.87 -11.31
N LYS A 342 7.29 -26.22 -10.18
CA LYS A 342 6.21 -26.68 -9.28
C LYS A 342 4.86 -26.74 -10.00
N GLN A 343 4.52 -25.74 -10.81
CA GLN A 343 3.29 -25.70 -11.61
C GLN A 343 3.22 -26.87 -12.60
N ARG A 344 4.30 -27.10 -13.37
CA ARG A 344 4.36 -28.23 -14.33
C ARG A 344 4.19 -29.58 -13.65
N ARG A 345 4.69 -29.72 -12.44
CA ARG A 345 4.62 -30.97 -11.64
C ARG A 345 3.34 -31.06 -10.81
N GLY A 346 2.45 -30.09 -10.87
CA GLY A 346 1.21 -30.06 -10.05
C GLY A 346 1.48 -29.99 -8.53
N LEU A 347 2.64 -29.45 -8.13
CA LEU A 347 2.99 -29.30 -6.72
C LEU A 347 2.35 -28.03 -6.11
N PRO A 348 2.09 -28.04 -4.79
CA PRO A 348 1.56 -26.85 -4.11
C PRO A 348 2.48 -25.64 -4.27
N LEU A 349 1.90 -24.50 -4.58
CA LEU A 349 2.61 -23.22 -4.68
C LEU A 349 2.80 -22.60 -3.28
N VAL A 350 3.61 -23.24 -2.46
CA VAL A 350 3.96 -22.81 -1.10
C VAL A 350 5.45 -22.47 -1.08
N PRO A 351 5.84 -21.28 -0.55
CA PRO A 351 7.25 -20.95 -0.37
C PRO A 351 7.90 -21.92 0.62
N GLU A 352 9.14 -22.32 0.34
CA GLU A 352 9.92 -23.19 1.22
C GLU A 352 10.52 -22.38 2.37
N LEU A 353 9.79 -22.33 3.48
CA LEU A 353 10.26 -21.64 4.68
C LEU A 353 11.22 -22.53 5.47
N LYS A 354 12.28 -21.94 6.04
CA LYS A 354 13.12 -22.66 7.00
C LYS A 354 12.25 -23.13 8.15
N MET A 355 12.31 -24.41 8.49
CA MET A 355 11.67 -24.91 9.70
C MET A 355 12.20 -24.08 10.88
N SER A 356 11.29 -23.43 11.61
CA SER A 356 11.60 -22.82 12.89
C SER A 356 12.26 -23.91 13.73
N GLN A 357 13.51 -23.69 14.19
CA GLN A 357 14.06 -24.50 15.27
C GLN A 357 13.12 -24.27 16.46
N ALA A 358 12.23 -25.22 16.69
CA ALA A 358 11.39 -25.24 17.87
C ALA A 358 12.33 -25.14 19.07
N GLN A 359 12.18 -24.10 19.89
CA GLN A 359 12.78 -24.13 21.23
C GLN A 359 12.36 -25.47 21.87
N PRO A 360 13.32 -26.24 22.38
CA PRO A 360 12.97 -27.45 23.10
C PRO A 360 11.98 -27.06 24.20
N ALA A 361 10.83 -27.74 24.21
CA ALA A 361 9.85 -27.60 25.27
C ALA A 361 10.59 -27.80 26.61
N THR A 362 10.69 -26.73 27.40
CA THR A 362 11.09 -26.84 28.80
C THR A 362 10.01 -27.68 29.48
N THR A 363 10.27 -28.97 29.58
CA THR A 363 9.52 -29.89 30.42
C THR A 363 9.78 -29.45 31.85
N THR A 364 8.92 -28.59 32.38
CA THR A 364 8.82 -28.42 33.82
C THR A 364 8.24 -29.72 34.37
N ALA A 365 9.14 -30.61 34.79
CA ALA A 365 8.78 -31.69 35.69
C ALA A 365 8.18 -31.04 36.96
N ARG A 366 6.88 -31.23 37.16
CA ARG A 366 6.24 -31.05 38.44
C ARG A 366 6.80 -32.20 39.31
N GLU A 367 7.70 -31.88 40.17
CA GLU A 367 7.97 -32.70 41.38
C GLU A 367 6.76 -32.53 42.29
N ASP A 368 5.88 -33.53 42.28
CA ASP A 368 4.96 -33.78 43.38
C ASP A 368 5.80 -34.29 44.56
N ASN A 369 5.93 -33.48 45.58
CA ASN A 369 6.35 -33.95 46.90
C ASN A 369 5.31 -33.52 47.94
N PHE A 370 4.65 -34.53 48.49
CA PHE A 370 4.00 -34.70 49.80
C PHE A 370 3.67 -33.49 50.66
#